data_4325cdf99f9bb1cef243d3ed51919e3f
#
_entry.id   4325cdf99f9bb1cef243d3ed51919e3f
#
_cell.length_a   1.000
_cell.length_b   1.000
_cell.length_c   1.000
_cell.angle_alpha   90.00
_cell.angle_beta   90.00
_cell.angle_gamma   90.00
#
_symmetry.space_group_name_H-M   'P 1'
#
loop_
_entity.id
_entity.type
_entity.pdbx_description
1 polymer ?
#
loop_
_entity_poly.entity_id
_entity_poly.type
_entity_poly.pdbx_seq_one_letter_code
_entity_poly.pdbx_strand_id
1 'polypeptide(L)'
;YVVNESTSLYNIDINLLNAANDEPLAKLIIAIIKNPQYSWSLDDMARFTYMSRSTFIRRILKATSYTPNVVLRKLRIYVSLNLLRRGIKTEDIYSSIGYESLSGFYQAFKRVMGTAPGDYLSSCK
;
A
#
# COMPACT_ATOMS: atom_id res chain seq x y z
N TYR A 1 9.09 -1.25 23.46
CA TYR A 1 7.79 -1.63 23.44
C TYR A 1 7.16 -1.63 22.05
N VAL A 2 6.54 -2.67 21.89
CA VAL A 2 5.91 -3.02 20.64
C VAL A 2 4.81 -2.05 20.27
N VAL A 3 4.22 -1.42 21.24
CA VAL A 3 3.07 -0.56 21.03
C VAL A 3 3.40 0.64 20.17
N ASN A 4 4.55 1.28 20.39
CA ASN A 4 4.90 2.44 19.57
C ASN A 4 5.01 2.06 18.11
N GLU A 5 5.64 0.94 17.84
CA GLU A 5 5.77 0.46 16.49
C GLU A 5 4.41 0.07 15.91
N SER A 6 3.61 -0.63 16.70
CA SER A 6 2.27 -1.00 16.29
C SER A 6 1.39 0.21 16.07
N THR A 7 1.48 1.19 16.96
CA THR A 7 0.72 2.42 16.84
C THR A 7 1.08 3.16 15.56
N SER A 8 2.37 3.21 15.23
CA SER A 8 2.81 3.84 14.00
C SER A 8 2.20 3.17 12.78
N LEU A 9 2.18 1.83 12.75
CA LEU A 9 1.58 1.10 11.66
C LEU A 9 0.08 1.31 11.58
N TYR A 10 -0.61 1.32 12.71
CA TYR A 10 -2.06 1.51 12.74
C TYR A 10 -2.46 2.92 12.36
N ASN A 11 -1.69 3.91 12.78
CA ASN A 11 -1.96 5.29 12.41
C ASN A 11 -1.88 5.50 10.92
N ILE A 12 -1.12 4.64 10.25
CA ILE A 12 -0.98 4.72 8.82
C ILE A 12 -2.29 4.36 8.15
N ASP A 13 -2.99 3.30 8.66
CA ASP A 13 -4.11 2.88 7.88
C ASP A 13 -5.23 2.13 8.57
N ILE A 14 -5.83 2.77 9.52
CA ILE A 14 -7.05 2.24 10.11
C ILE A 14 -8.17 2.14 9.06
N ASN A 15 -8.17 3.04 8.07
CA ASN A 15 -9.19 3.00 7.01
C ASN A 15 -9.01 1.77 6.12
N LEU A 16 -7.78 1.38 5.82
CA LEU A 16 -7.55 0.16 5.07
C LEU A 16 -7.98 -1.08 5.84
N LEU A 17 -7.83 -1.07 7.16
CA LEU A 17 -8.25 -2.20 8.00
C LEU A 17 -9.75 -2.44 7.91
N ASN A 18 -10.54 -1.41 7.62
CA ASN A 18 -11.98 -1.58 7.47
C ASN A 18 -12.34 -2.49 6.29
N ALA A 19 -11.47 -2.62 5.30
CA ALA A 19 -11.70 -3.52 4.20
C ALA A 19 -11.64 -5.00 4.61
N ALA A 20 -11.08 -5.30 5.78
CA ALA A 20 -11.04 -6.67 6.28
C ALA A 20 -12.43 -7.24 6.52
N ASN A 21 -13.43 -6.39 6.67
CA ASN A 21 -14.81 -6.83 6.85
C ASN A 21 -15.52 -7.18 5.55
N ASP A 22 -14.89 -6.92 4.41
CA ASP A 22 -15.41 -7.24 3.09
C ASP A 22 -14.51 -8.30 2.50
N GLU A 23 -14.96 -9.54 2.47
CA GLU A 23 -14.11 -10.66 2.10
C GLU A 23 -13.43 -10.51 0.74
N PRO A 24 -14.11 -10.16 -0.36
CA PRO A 24 -13.43 -9.96 -1.63
C PRO A 24 -12.36 -8.88 -1.58
N LEU A 25 -12.62 -7.78 -0.88
CA LEU A 25 -11.65 -6.69 -0.75
C LEU A 25 -10.46 -7.12 0.10
N ALA A 26 -10.69 -7.85 1.17
CA ALA A 26 -9.62 -8.36 2.01
C ALA A 26 -8.69 -9.27 1.22
N LYS A 27 -9.25 -10.16 0.41
CA LYS A 27 -8.47 -11.05 -0.45
C LYS A 27 -7.65 -10.27 -1.48
N LEU A 28 -8.23 -9.22 -2.04
CA LEU A 28 -7.51 -8.36 -2.99
C LEU A 28 -6.31 -7.68 -2.32
N ILE A 29 -6.52 -7.13 -1.13
CA ILE A 29 -5.44 -6.47 -0.40
C ILE A 29 -4.29 -7.44 -0.15
N ILE A 30 -4.60 -8.65 0.29
CA ILE A 30 -3.58 -9.68 0.50
C ILE A 30 -2.85 -10.01 -0.81
N ALA A 31 -3.59 -10.12 -1.92
CA ALA A 31 -2.98 -10.40 -3.22
C ALA A 31 -2.03 -9.28 -3.65
N ILE A 32 -2.40 -8.03 -3.43
CA ILE A 32 -1.55 -6.89 -3.75
C ILE A 32 -0.29 -6.90 -2.88
N ILE A 33 -0.43 -7.17 -1.59
CA ILE A 33 0.71 -7.22 -0.67
C ILE A 33 1.69 -8.31 -1.08
N LYS A 34 1.17 -9.46 -1.50
CA LYS A 34 2.02 -10.57 -1.94
C LYS A 34 2.66 -10.34 -3.30
N ASN A 35 2.04 -9.54 -4.15
CA ASN A 35 2.51 -9.29 -5.50
C ASN A 35 2.43 -7.79 -5.82
N PRO A 36 3.16 -6.96 -5.08
CA PRO A 36 3.04 -5.50 -5.26
C PRO A 36 3.60 -5.03 -6.59
N GLN A 37 4.50 -5.81 -7.19
CA GLN A 37 5.12 -5.46 -8.47
C GLN A 37 4.20 -5.68 -9.67
N TYR A 38 3.13 -6.45 -9.49
CA TYR A 38 2.19 -6.69 -10.58
C TYR A 38 1.53 -5.38 -11.02
N SER A 39 1.24 -5.26 -12.31
CA SER A 39 0.59 -4.06 -12.87
C SER A 39 -0.92 -4.10 -12.59
N TRP A 40 -1.28 -3.85 -11.36
CA TRP A 40 -2.68 -3.88 -10.93
C TRP A 40 -3.45 -2.71 -11.55
N SER A 41 -4.19 -2.98 -12.62
CA SER A 41 -5.10 -2.00 -13.19
C SER A 41 -6.44 -2.03 -12.46
N LEU A 42 -7.27 -1.02 -12.71
CA LEU A 42 -8.62 -1.01 -12.17
C LEU A 42 -9.38 -2.26 -12.62
N ASP A 43 -9.24 -2.63 -13.90
CA ASP A 43 -9.89 -3.83 -14.42
C ASP A 43 -9.39 -5.10 -13.74
N ASP A 44 -8.09 -5.19 -13.49
CA ASP A 44 -7.53 -6.36 -12.81
C ASP A 44 -8.10 -6.50 -11.40
N MET A 45 -8.16 -5.39 -10.66
CA MET A 45 -8.66 -5.40 -9.31
C MET A 45 -10.15 -5.75 -9.26
N ALA A 46 -10.93 -5.16 -10.16
CA ALA A 46 -12.36 -5.47 -10.24
C ALA A 46 -12.57 -6.93 -10.60
N ARG A 47 -11.82 -7.43 -11.57
CA ARG A 47 -11.93 -8.83 -12.00
C ARG A 47 -11.53 -9.79 -10.87
N PHE A 48 -10.50 -9.46 -10.12
CA PHE A 48 -10.07 -10.27 -8.99
C PHE A 48 -11.20 -10.42 -7.96
N THR A 49 -11.97 -9.35 -7.76
CA THR A 49 -13.07 -9.36 -6.79
C THR A 49 -14.39 -9.85 -7.36
N TYR A 50 -14.40 -10.25 -8.65
CA TYR A 50 -15.62 -10.67 -9.35
C TYR A 50 -16.69 -9.58 -9.36
N MET A 51 -16.27 -8.32 -9.45
CA MET A 51 -17.17 -7.17 -9.50
C MET A 51 -17.02 -6.40 -10.80
N SER A 52 -18.05 -5.66 -11.18
CA SER A 52 -17.92 -4.66 -12.23
C SER A 52 -17.04 -3.51 -11.70
N ARG A 53 -16.51 -2.70 -12.63
CA ARG A 53 -15.69 -1.55 -12.25
C ARG A 53 -16.45 -0.63 -11.29
N SER A 54 -17.67 -0.27 -11.63
CA SER A 54 -18.44 0.67 -10.82
C SER A 54 -18.76 0.11 -9.44
N THR A 55 -19.10 -1.17 -9.35
CA THR A 55 -19.36 -1.81 -8.06
C THR A 55 -18.09 -1.87 -7.23
N PHE A 56 -16.97 -2.23 -7.85
CA PHE A 56 -15.69 -2.28 -7.14
C PHE A 56 -15.30 -0.91 -6.59
N ILE A 57 -15.37 0.13 -7.42
CA ILE A 57 -15.03 1.49 -7.01
C ILE A 57 -15.89 1.91 -5.82
N ARG A 58 -17.19 1.69 -5.92
CA ARG A 58 -18.11 2.07 -4.85
C ARG A 58 -17.81 1.34 -3.55
N ARG A 59 -17.54 0.04 -3.64
CA ARG A 59 -17.30 -0.76 -2.43
C ARG A 59 -15.96 -0.45 -1.78
N ILE A 60 -14.90 -0.26 -2.57
CA ILE A 60 -13.60 0.09 -2.00
C ILE A 60 -13.65 1.48 -1.35
N LEU A 61 -14.34 2.40 -1.99
CA LEU A 61 -14.50 3.76 -1.45
C LEU A 61 -15.31 3.73 -0.16
N LYS A 62 -16.39 2.96 -0.11
CA LYS A 62 -17.20 2.83 1.09
C LYS A 62 -16.43 2.18 2.23
N ALA A 63 -15.64 1.17 1.93
CA ALA A 63 -14.90 0.43 2.96
C ALA A 63 -13.71 1.20 3.50
N THR A 64 -12.99 1.92 2.64
CA THR A 64 -11.69 2.51 3.01
C THR A 64 -11.67 4.04 2.96
N SER A 65 -12.64 4.67 2.32
CA SER A 65 -12.65 6.10 2.02
C SER A 65 -11.58 6.50 1.01
N TYR A 66 -10.94 5.53 0.35
CA TYR A 66 -9.91 5.77 -0.66
C TYR A 66 -10.36 5.24 -2.01
N THR A 67 -9.85 5.87 -3.08
CA THR A 67 -10.02 5.35 -4.44
C THR A 67 -9.12 4.12 -4.63
N PRO A 68 -9.39 3.27 -5.62
CA PRO A 68 -8.54 2.10 -5.88
C PRO A 68 -7.06 2.45 -6.08
N ASN A 69 -6.77 3.53 -6.80
CA ASN A 69 -5.37 3.93 -7.02
C ASN A 69 -4.68 4.34 -5.72
N VAL A 70 -5.39 5.01 -4.83
CA VAL A 70 -4.84 5.39 -3.54
C VAL A 70 -4.58 4.15 -2.69
N VAL A 71 -5.50 3.19 -2.70
CA VAL A 71 -5.31 1.92 -1.98
C VAL A 71 -4.06 1.21 -2.49
N LEU A 72 -3.91 1.09 -3.80
CA LEU A 72 -2.75 0.43 -4.39
C LEU A 72 -1.46 1.13 -4.01
N ARG A 73 -1.43 2.47 -4.09
CA ARG A 73 -0.25 3.25 -3.72
C ARG A 73 0.12 3.01 -2.26
N LYS A 74 -0.85 3.09 -1.37
CA LYS A 74 -0.60 2.89 0.06
C LYS A 74 -0.05 1.51 0.35
N LEU A 75 -0.64 0.48 -0.23
CA LEU A 75 -0.18 -0.89 -0.02
C LEU A 75 1.25 -1.10 -0.51
N ARG A 76 1.59 -0.57 -1.69
CA ARG A 76 2.95 -0.66 -2.21
C ARG A 76 3.95 0.02 -1.28
N ILE A 77 3.61 1.20 -0.80
CA ILE A 77 4.50 1.92 0.11
C ILE A 77 4.63 1.18 1.45
N TYR A 78 3.55 0.62 1.98
CA TYR A 78 3.64 -0.12 3.23
C TYR A 78 4.50 -1.37 3.10
N VAL A 79 4.44 -2.04 1.95
CA VAL A 79 5.38 -3.15 1.69
C VAL A 79 6.82 -2.65 1.72
N SER A 80 7.08 -1.46 1.16
CA SER A 80 8.44 -0.90 1.15
C SER A 80 8.99 -0.63 2.56
N LEU A 81 8.13 -0.32 3.52
CA LEU A 81 8.58 -0.05 4.89
C LEU A 81 9.31 -1.25 5.49
N ASN A 82 8.76 -2.44 5.28
CA ASN A 82 9.39 -3.65 5.77
C ASN A 82 10.76 -3.88 5.10
N LEU A 83 10.82 -3.65 3.80
CA LEU A 83 12.08 -3.81 3.05
C LEU A 83 13.13 -2.81 3.53
N LEU A 84 12.72 -1.57 3.77
CA LEU A 84 13.63 -0.54 4.28
C LEU A 84 14.18 -0.91 5.66
N ARG A 85 13.32 -1.40 6.55
CA ARG A 85 13.74 -1.80 7.89
C ARG A 85 14.72 -2.96 7.85
N ARG A 86 14.64 -3.80 6.82
CA ARG A 86 15.56 -4.91 6.63
C ARG A 86 16.87 -4.49 6.00
N GLY A 87 17.05 -3.19 5.74
CA GLY A 87 18.30 -2.66 5.21
C GLY A 87 18.43 -2.72 3.70
N ILE A 88 17.35 -3.02 2.99
CA ILE A 88 17.39 -3.04 1.54
C ILE A 88 17.38 -1.61 1.01
N LYS A 89 18.24 -1.34 0.04
CA LYS A 89 18.42 0.01 -0.51
C LYS A 89 17.23 0.40 -1.40
N THR A 90 16.91 1.69 -1.40
CA THR A 90 15.80 2.20 -2.21
C THR A 90 15.97 1.88 -3.69
N GLU A 91 17.21 1.86 -4.17
CA GLU A 91 17.52 1.51 -5.57
C GLU A 91 17.10 0.08 -5.91
N ASP A 92 17.01 -0.79 -4.92
CA ASP A 92 16.62 -2.18 -5.10
C ASP A 92 15.15 -2.41 -4.74
N ILE A 93 14.52 -1.46 -4.07
CA ILE A 93 13.14 -1.60 -3.62
C ILE A 93 12.14 -1.20 -4.70
N TYR A 94 12.36 -0.06 -5.36
CA TYR A 94 11.29 0.58 -6.12
C TYR A 94 10.67 -0.32 -7.21
N SER A 95 11.49 -1.07 -7.92
CA SER A 95 10.97 -1.95 -8.97
C SER A 95 10.24 -3.15 -8.40
N SER A 96 10.69 -3.65 -7.26
CA SER A 96 10.10 -4.83 -6.64
C SER A 96 8.70 -4.57 -6.09
N ILE A 97 8.33 -3.30 -5.90
CA ILE A 97 6.99 -2.94 -5.43
C ILE A 97 6.14 -2.28 -6.52
N GLY A 98 6.62 -2.27 -7.77
CA GLY A 98 5.81 -1.86 -8.89
C GLY A 98 6.02 -0.45 -9.41
N TYR A 99 7.06 0.25 -8.96
CA TYR A 99 7.39 1.58 -9.51
C TYR A 99 8.42 1.45 -10.62
N GLU A 100 8.28 2.27 -11.65
CA GLU A 100 9.16 2.22 -12.82
C GLU A 100 10.43 3.04 -12.63
N SER A 101 10.43 3.96 -11.66
CA SER A 101 11.58 4.81 -11.41
C SER A 101 11.73 5.07 -9.91
N LEU A 102 12.96 5.35 -9.52
CA LEU A 102 13.26 5.73 -8.14
C LEU A 102 12.54 7.04 -7.78
N SER A 103 12.48 7.98 -8.72
CA SER A 103 11.79 9.24 -8.52
C SER A 103 10.31 9.04 -8.25
N GLY A 104 9.65 8.17 -9.01
CA GLY A 104 8.25 7.85 -8.80
C GLY A 104 8.00 7.23 -7.43
N PHE A 105 8.90 6.36 -7.01
CA PHE A 105 8.84 5.76 -5.68
C PHE A 105 8.97 6.83 -4.59
N TYR A 106 9.96 7.72 -4.70
CA TYR A 106 10.13 8.78 -3.71
C TYR A 106 8.91 9.67 -3.59
N GLN A 107 8.32 10.05 -4.73
CA GLN A 107 7.12 10.87 -4.71
C GLN A 107 5.96 10.18 -4.02
N ALA A 108 5.75 8.90 -4.33
CA ALA A 108 4.69 8.13 -3.72
C ALA A 108 4.94 7.93 -2.22
N PHE A 109 6.18 7.63 -1.85
CA PHE A 109 6.54 7.43 -0.45
C PHE A 109 6.27 8.70 0.36
N LYS A 110 6.72 9.84 -0.14
CA LYS A 110 6.51 11.11 0.55
C LYS A 110 5.03 11.44 0.66
N ARG A 111 4.25 11.14 -0.40
CA ARG A 111 2.81 11.39 -0.37
C ARG A 111 2.11 10.54 0.68
N VAL A 112 2.50 9.28 0.82
CA VAL A 112 1.87 8.36 1.76
C VAL A 112 2.38 8.57 3.18
N MET A 113 3.69 8.71 3.34
CA MET A 113 4.34 8.74 4.66
C MET A 113 4.61 10.14 5.18
N GLY A 114 4.57 11.16 4.33
CA GLY A 114 4.87 12.53 4.72
C GLY A 114 6.34 12.88 4.78
N THR A 115 7.22 11.90 4.65
CA THR A 115 8.67 12.09 4.68
C THR A 115 9.35 11.24 3.62
N ALA A 116 10.61 11.54 3.30
CA ALA A 116 11.40 10.71 2.40
C ALA A 116 11.82 9.42 3.09
N PRO A 117 12.17 8.36 2.32
CA PRO A 117 12.56 7.08 2.91
C PRO A 117 13.73 7.18 3.91
N GLY A 118 14.72 8.01 3.61
CA GLY A 118 15.86 8.18 4.52
C GLY A 118 15.45 8.78 5.86
N ASP A 119 14.59 9.78 5.82
CA ASP A 119 14.09 10.42 7.02
C ASP A 119 13.23 9.47 7.84
N TYR A 120 12.43 8.65 7.16
CA TYR A 120 11.63 7.63 7.83
C TYR A 120 12.52 6.65 8.59
N LEU A 121 13.58 6.17 7.96
CA LEU A 121 14.52 5.24 8.62
C LEU A 121 15.19 5.89 9.83
N SER A 122 15.58 7.15 9.72
CA SER A 122 16.20 7.87 10.81
C SER A 122 15.26 7.99 12.00
N SER A 123 13.97 8.21 11.75
CA SER A 123 12.99 8.35 12.83
C SER A 123 12.64 7.02 13.49
N CYS A 124 12.97 5.90 12.86
CA CYS A 124 12.73 4.57 13.42
C CYS A 124 13.80 4.09 14.38
N LYS A 125 14.89 4.84 14.49
CA LYS A 125 16.01 4.45 15.37
C LYS A 125 15.85 4.92 16.80
#